data_2a4952fa715c8b35292a5f1126fb701b
#
_entry.id   2a4952fa715c8b35292a5f1126fb701b
#
_cell.length_a   1.000
_cell.length_b   1.000
_cell.length_c   1.000
_cell.angle_alpha   90.00
_cell.angle_beta   90.00
_cell.angle_gamma   90.00
#
_symmetry.space_group_name_H-M   'P 1'
#
loop_
_entity.id
_entity.type
_entity.pdbx_description
1 polymer ?
#
loop_
_entity_poly.entity_id
_entity_poly.type
_entity_poly.pdbx_seq_one_letter_code
_entity_poly.pdbx_strand_id
1 'polypeptide(L)'
;MTPWNNWRNNMQAAEETMTSWDGAELFFRAWIPAEPTEKALLLFHRGHEHSGRWSEVVEMLGLNDVAIFAWDARGHGRSAGERGSAENFGTMVKDVDAFVRHVSERHGFALKNMIVLAHSVGAVTVAAWVHDYAPPIRAMILATPAFRVRLYVPLAIPSLRFKQKFLGPGYVKSYVKARMLTHDPAQAAIYDADPLIFRQIAVNVLIALHDAGTRLLADAGAINVPTLMLSAGRDWVVSLRAQREFFNGLSSPVKRMHVFPAAYHAIFHEKERAQVVDRAREFILERFAAPPAAPSLLEADKYGHTWEEYERLKLRGGPQFAIVRAGMKTGGRLSKGIDLGWRSGFDSGLTLDYVYENKPRGATALGRFIDHGYLNSIGWRGIRQRKKNLEKLLRSAIEKTHAAGRPVRIVDIAAGGGRYLLETMRALPEIPMTALLRDYKQENVDAATRLARDFGLTNVTVSPGNAFDRASLAAIEPRPTIGIVSGLFELFPSNADVLTSLRGLADAIEPGGHLIYTNQPWHPQVEFIARVLRNREGEPWIMRRRTTAEMDELVRTAGFEKVEMEVDEWGIFTVSVARRAEATPATAGSRDGRNGGEAAL
;
A
#
# COMPACT_ATOMS: atom_id res chain seq x y z
N MET A 1 -42.94 13.44 -21.58
CA MET A 1 -42.94 13.56 -20.09
C MET A 1 -42.11 12.41 -19.58
N THR A 2 -40.87 12.69 -19.16
CA THR A 2 -39.90 11.70 -18.68
C THR A 2 -40.17 11.35 -17.22
N PRO A 3 -39.89 10.11 -16.76
CA PRO A 3 -40.24 9.60 -15.42
C PRO A 3 -39.51 10.24 -14.25
N TRP A 4 -38.74 11.29 -14.45
CA TRP A 4 -37.77 11.87 -13.50
C TRP A 4 -38.36 12.83 -12.44
N ASN A 5 -39.67 13.09 -12.42
CA ASN A 5 -40.27 14.13 -11.58
C ASN A 5 -40.75 13.68 -10.17
N ASN A 6 -40.48 12.45 -9.72
CA ASN A 6 -40.98 11.95 -8.41
C ASN A 6 -39.91 11.59 -7.38
N TRP A 7 -38.63 11.96 -7.58
CA TRP A 7 -37.52 11.56 -6.68
C TRP A 7 -36.94 12.76 -5.90
N ARG A 8 -37.79 13.60 -5.33
CA ARG A 8 -37.32 14.58 -4.32
C ARG A 8 -37.34 13.96 -2.93
N ASN A 9 -36.49 12.99 -2.64
CA ASN A 9 -36.07 12.72 -1.28
C ASN A 9 -34.86 13.58 -0.98
N ASN A 10 -35.07 14.65 -0.21
CA ASN A 10 -34.06 15.61 0.23
C ASN A 10 -33.09 14.98 1.24
N MET A 11 -32.17 14.11 0.82
CA MET A 11 -31.00 13.85 1.65
C MET A 11 -30.09 15.09 1.55
N GLN A 12 -30.18 15.96 2.53
CA GLN A 12 -29.31 17.12 2.64
C GLN A 12 -27.93 16.62 3.09
N ALA A 13 -26.87 17.03 2.39
CA ALA A 13 -25.51 16.68 2.77
C ALA A 13 -25.16 17.25 4.13
N ALA A 14 -24.76 16.40 5.07
CA ALA A 14 -24.04 16.84 6.26
C ALA A 14 -22.60 17.23 5.86
N GLU A 15 -22.09 18.30 6.43
CA GLU A 15 -20.71 18.76 6.26
C GLU A 15 -19.91 18.42 7.50
N GLU A 16 -18.82 17.67 7.34
CA GLU A 16 -18.01 17.16 8.43
C GLU A 16 -16.51 17.37 8.14
N THR A 17 -15.71 17.22 9.18
CA THR A 17 -14.25 17.19 9.10
C THR A 17 -13.71 15.96 9.82
N MET A 18 -12.54 15.52 9.38
CA MET A 18 -11.77 14.47 10.05
C MET A 18 -10.32 14.90 10.20
N THR A 19 -9.67 14.42 11.24
CA THR A 19 -8.22 14.57 11.41
C THR A 19 -7.52 13.41 10.71
N SER A 20 -6.63 13.71 9.75
CA SER A 20 -5.84 12.71 9.03
C SER A 20 -4.67 12.20 9.88
N TRP A 21 -3.93 11.23 9.37
CA TRP A 21 -2.83 10.52 10.02
C TRP A 21 -1.67 11.41 10.53
N ASP A 22 -1.55 12.63 10.01
CA ASP A 22 -0.52 13.62 10.37
C ASP A 22 -1.09 14.87 11.09
N GLY A 23 -2.35 14.84 11.47
CA GLY A 23 -3.03 15.95 12.14
C GLY A 23 -3.72 16.95 11.19
N ALA A 24 -3.64 16.76 9.87
CA ALA A 24 -4.31 17.64 8.92
C ALA A 24 -5.83 17.46 8.95
N GLU A 25 -6.58 18.56 8.97
CA GLU A 25 -8.04 18.55 8.90
C GLU A 25 -8.51 18.38 7.45
N LEU A 26 -9.24 17.29 7.17
CA LEU A 26 -9.84 17.02 5.87
C LEU A 26 -11.35 17.17 5.95
N PHE A 27 -11.91 17.89 5.01
CA PHE A 27 -13.35 18.13 4.88
C PHE A 27 -14.01 17.04 4.03
N PHE A 28 -15.26 16.67 4.38
CA PHE A 28 -16.07 15.79 3.56
C PHE A 28 -17.57 16.09 3.69
N ARG A 29 -18.34 15.58 2.75
CA ARG A 29 -19.82 15.60 2.77
C ARG A 29 -20.34 14.18 2.96
N ALA A 30 -21.40 14.05 3.76
CA ALA A 30 -22.06 12.79 4.02
C ALA A 30 -23.56 12.87 3.70
N TRP A 31 -24.07 11.93 2.95
CA TRP A 31 -25.50 11.72 2.70
C TRP A 31 -25.87 10.38 3.34
N ILE A 32 -26.54 10.45 4.49
CA ILE A 32 -26.88 9.27 5.29
C ILE A 32 -28.37 8.97 5.10
N PRO A 33 -28.76 7.74 4.69
CA PRO A 33 -30.16 7.32 4.65
C PRO A 33 -30.85 7.45 6.00
N ALA A 34 -32.16 7.71 5.99
CA ALA A 34 -32.96 7.74 7.23
C ALA A 34 -33.07 6.34 7.85
N GLU A 35 -33.13 5.30 7.03
CA GLU A 35 -33.15 3.91 7.47
C GLU A 35 -31.73 3.38 7.65
N PRO A 36 -31.45 2.56 8.67
CA PRO A 36 -30.14 1.95 8.87
C PRO A 36 -29.67 1.15 7.67
N THR A 37 -28.41 1.30 7.30
CA THR A 37 -27.79 0.56 6.20
C THR A 37 -26.36 0.13 6.56
N GLU A 38 -25.94 -1.01 6.00
CA GLU A 38 -24.54 -1.46 6.06
C GLU A 38 -23.73 -1.09 4.81
N LYS A 39 -24.37 -0.47 3.79
CA LYS A 39 -23.78 -0.17 2.49
C LYS A 39 -23.22 1.24 2.49
N ALA A 40 -21.98 1.40 2.03
CA ALA A 40 -21.36 2.72 1.87
C ALA A 40 -20.73 2.89 0.47
N LEU A 41 -20.85 4.10 -0.07
CA LEU A 41 -20.21 4.55 -1.31
C LEU A 41 -19.34 5.76 -1.00
N LEU A 42 -18.04 5.66 -1.28
CA LEU A 42 -17.09 6.74 -1.06
C LEU A 42 -16.69 7.35 -2.40
N LEU A 43 -16.75 8.69 -2.50
CA LEU A 43 -16.55 9.45 -3.73
C LEU A 43 -15.26 10.28 -3.63
N PHE A 44 -14.38 10.14 -4.63
CA PHE A 44 -13.10 10.81 -4.71
C PHE A 44 -13.04 11.68 -5.96
N HIS A 45 -12.97 13.00 -5.78
CA HIS A 45 -13.03 13.98 -6.86
C HIS A 45 -11.78 13.96 -7.76
N ARG A 46 -11.89 14.54 -8.96
CA ARG A 46 -10.76 14.77 -9.85
C ARG A 46 -9.88 15.95 -9.38
N GLY A 47 -8.69 16.06 -9.94
CA GLY A 47 -7.79 17.20 -9.66
C GLY A 47 -8.48 18.53 -9.85
N HIS A 48 -8.11 19.51 -9.04
CA HIS A 48 -8.65 20.89 -8.96
C HIS A 48 -10.06 21.02 -8.37
N GLU A 49 -10.84 19.94 -8.23
CA GLU A 49 -12.23 19.97 -7.74
C GLU A 49 -12.36 19.71 -6.23
N HIS A 50 -13.56 19.45 -5.79
CA HIS A 50 -13.94 19.20 -4.41
C HIS A 50 -15.27 18.41 -4.32
N SER A 51 -15.63 17.96 -3.11
CA SER A 51 -16.82 17.14 -2.85
C SER A 51 -18.16 17.76 -3.30
N GLY A 52 -18.28 19.08 -3.28
CA GLY A 52 -19.49 19.76 -3.72
C GLY A 52 -19.88 19.47 -5.18
N ARG A 53 -18.91 19.08 -6.01
CA ARG A 53 -19.18 18.68 -7.41
C ARG A 53 -19.87 17.33 -7.54
N TRP A 54 -19.97 16.56 -6.47
CA TRP A 54 -20.67 15.30 -6.46
C TRP A 54 -22.16 15.39 -6.16
N SER A 55 -22.68 16.55 -5.69
CA SER A 55 -24.08 16.68 -5.24
C SER A 55 -25.08 16.29 -6.33
N GLU A 56 -24.95 16.82 -7.56
CA GLU A 56 -25.79 16.47 -8.70
C GLU A 56 -25.68 14.95 -9.02
N VAL A 57 -24.49 14.40 -8.95
CA VAL A 57 -24.26 12.97 -9.23
C VAL A 57 -24.91 12.07 -8.17
N VAL A 58 -24.84 12.44 -6.89
CA VAL A 58 -25.50 11.73 -5.78
C VAL A 58 -27.01 11.71 -5.98
N GLU A 59 -27.60 12.85 -6.33
CA GLU A 59 -29.05 12.93 -6.66
C GLU A 59 -29.40 12.01 -7.83
N MET A 60 -28.60 12.02 -8.90
CA MET A 60 -28.82 11.21 -10.10
C MET A 60 -28.62 9.71 -9.84
N LEU A 61 -27.69 9.32 -8.95
CA LEU A 61 -27.49 7.92 -8.55
C LEU A 61 -28.75 7.35 -7.88
N GLY A 62 -29.51 8.15 -7.12
CA GLY A 62 -30.77 7.72 -6.51
C GLY A 62 -30.63 6.49 -5.61
N LEU A 63 -29.52 6.36 -4.88
CA LEU A 63 -29.21 5.22 -3.99
C LEU A 63 -29.73 5.54 -2.59
N ASN A 64 -31.02 5.30 -2.33
CA ASN A 64 -31.68 5.69 -1.09
C ASN A 64 -31.34 4.80 0.13
N ASP A 65 -30.75 3.64 -0.10
CA ASP A 65 -30.36 2.64 0.91
C ASP A 65 -28.83 2.50 1.03
N VAL A 66 -28.07 3.48 0.55
CA VAL A 66 -26.60 3.51 0.60
C VAL A 66 -26.15 4.81 1.22
N ALA A 67 -25.32 4.77 2.27
CA ALA A 67 -24.65 5.94 2.80
C ALA A 67 -23.56 6.40 1.82
N ILE A 68 -23.50 7.69 1.52
CA ILE A 68 -22.56 8.23 0.53
C ILE A 68 -21.67 9.27 1.22
N PHE A 69 -20.36 9.17 0.99
CA PHE A 69 -19.36 10.08 1.55
C PHE A 69 -18.48 10.62 0.43
N ALA A 70 -18.32 11.94 0.35
CA ALA A 70 -17.47 12.58 -0.65
C ALA A 70 -16.46 13.51 0.03
N TRP A 71 -15.18 13.20 -0.12
CA TRP A 71 -14.12 13.98 0.51
C TRP A 71 -13.67 15.19 -0.31
N ASP A 72 -13.03 16.15 0.34
CA ASP A 72 -12.14 17.11 -0.27
C ASP A 72 -10.70 16.63 -0.02
N ALA A 73 -9.94 16.32 -1.07
CA ALA A 73 -8.55 15.91 -0.93
C ALA A 73 -7.71 17.03 -0.30
N ARG A 74 -6.62 16.68 0.36
CA ARG A 74 -5.64 17.64 0.91
C ARG A 74 -5.31 18.73 -0.12
N GLY A 75 -5.35 20.00 0.30
CA GLY A 75 -5.09 21.15 -0.56
C GLY A 75 -6.17 21.43 -1.63
N HIS A 76 -7.36 20.83 -1.50
CA HIS A 76 -8.51 21.04 -2.38
C HIS A 76 -9.75 21.43 -1.56
N GLY A 77 -10.72 22.03 -2.24
CA GLY A 77 -11.99 22.41 -1.62
C GLY A 77 -11.82 23.18 -0.30
N ARG A 78 -12.32 22.59 0.77
CA ARG A 78 -12.28 23.15 2.14
C ARG A 78 -11.29 22.43 3.06
N SER A 79 -10.59 21.40 2.54
CA SER A 79 -9.57 20.67 3.28
C SER A 79 -8.31 21.50 3.49
N ALA A 80 -7.63 21.27 4.60
CA ALA A 80 -6.34 21.85 4.93
C ALA A 80 -5.24 21.42 3.93
N GLY A 81 -4.12 22.12 3.99
CA GLY A 81 -2.95 21.90 3.14
C GLY A 81 -2.76 22.99 2.10
N GLU A 82 -1.56 23.03 1.53
CA GLU A 82 -1.21 23.97 0.47
C GLU A 82 -1.99 23.66 -0.82
N ARG A 83 -2.61 24.68 -1.41
CA ARG A 83 -3.52 24.51 -2.56
C ARG A 83 -2.82 23.87 -3.76
N GLY A 84 -3.38 22.73 -4.23
CA GLY A 84 -2.85 21.99 -5.37
C GLY A 84 -1.50 21.31 -5.12
N SER A 85 -1.11 21.14 -3.86
CA SER A 85 0.15 20.54 -3.44
C SER A 85 -0.06 19.39 -2.45
N ALA A 86 0.93 18.52 -2.36
CA ALA A 86 1.10 17.52 -1.33
C ALA A 86 2.60 17.26 -1.17
N GLU A 87 3.04 16.79 -0.01
CA GLU A 87 4.46 16.48 0.23
C GLU A 87 4.99 15.48 -0.80
N ASN A 88 4.27 14.38 -0.96
CA ASN A 88 4.56 13.34 -1.96
C ASN A 88 3.26 12.59 -2.31
N PHE A 89 3.32 11.64 -3.25
CA PHE A 89 2.15 10.86 -3.65
C PHE A 89 1.68 9.89 -2.57
N GLY A 90 2.61 9.34 -1.78
CA GLY A 90 2.30 8.47 -0.64
C GLY A 90 1.44 9.17 0.41
N THR A 91 1.63 10.48 0.64
CA THR A 91 0.77 11.30 1.51
C THR A 91 -0.68 11.28 1.02
N MET A 92 -0.91 11.46 -0.29
CA MET A 92 -2.25 11.42 -0.87
C MET A 92 -2.90 10.03 -0.71
N VAL A 93 -2.13 8.97 -0.88
CA VAL A 93 -2.60 7.59 -0.71
C VAL A 93 -2.94 7.29 0.76
N LYS A 94 -2.12 7.77 1.71
CA LYS A 94 -2.39 7.67 3.14
C LYS A 94 -3.64 8.44 3.57
N ASP A 95 -3.92 9.59 2.95
CA ASP A 95 -5.15 10.33 3.22
C ASP A 95 -6.39 9.55 2.76
N VAL A 96 -6.31 8.80 1.64
CA VAL A 96 -7.39 7.89 1.23
C VAL A 96 -7.61 6.80 2.29
N ASP A 97 -6.54 6.16 2.77
CA ASP A 97 -6.64 5.13 3.81
C ASP A 97 -7.23 5.70 5.11
N ALA A 98 -6.77 6.88 5.53
CA ALA A 98 -7.28 7.57 6.71
C ALA A 98 -8.78 7.91 6.58
N PHE A 99 -9.22 8.39 5.41
CA PHE A 99 -10.63 8.70 5.16
C PHE A 99 -11.50 7.43 5.17
N VAL A 100 -11.07 6.37 4.52
CA VAL A 100 -11.81 5.10 4.51
C VAL A 100 -11.91 4.51 5.92
N ARG A 101 -10.82 4.54 6.71
CA ARG A 101 -10.83 4.11 8.12
C ARG A 101 -11.73 4.99 8.98
N HIS A 102 -11.69 6.30 8.80
CA HIS A 102 -12.57 7.22 9.51
C HIS A 102 -14.06 6.87 9.27
N VAL A 103 -14.45 6.65 8.00
CA VAL A 103 -15.82 6.22 7.67
C VAL A 103 -16.15 4.87 8.31
N SER A 104 -15.19 3.93 8.31
CA SER A 104 -15.39 2.63 8.95
C SER A 104 -15.59 2.73 10.45
N GLU A 105 -14.73 3.45 11.14
CA GLU A 105 -14.68 3.51 12.60
C GLU A 105 -15.76 4.45 13.17
N ARG A 106 -15.95 5.62 12.54
CA ARG A 106 -16.86 6.67 13.05
C ARG A 106 -18.30 6.41 12.65
N HIS A 107 -18.55 5.90 11.44
CA HIS A 107 -19.90 5.65 10.94
C HIS A 107 -20.28 4.16 10.93
N GLY A 108 -19.37 3.25 11.34
CA GLY A 108 -19.66 1.84 11.60
C GLY A 108 -19.76 0.96 10.35
N PHE A 109 -19.24 1.40 9.19
CA PHE A 109 -19.29 0.61 7.96
C PHE A 109 -18.10 -0.35 7.85
N ALA A 110 -18.36 -1.64 7.65
CA ALA A 110 -17.30 -2.60 7.35
C ALA A 110 -16.75 -2.39 5.93
N LEU A 111 -15.41 -2.46 5.75
CA LEU A 111 -14.77 -2.25 4.44
C LEU A 111 -15.37 -3.14 3.35
N LYS A 112 -15.69 -4.41 3.66
CA LYS A 112 -16.32 -5.37 2.74
C LYS A 112 -17.70 -4.91 2.20
N ASN A 113 -18.29 -3.92 2.82
CA ASN A 113 -19.56 -3.31 2.43
C ASN A 113 -19.37 -1.90 1.83
N MET A 114 -18.13 -1.51 1.53
CA MET A 114 -17.80 -0.23 0.89
C MET A 114 -17.50 -0.43 -0.59
N ILE A 115 -18.03 0.47 -1.42
CA ILE A 115 -17.64 0.67 -2.82
C ILE A 115 -16.98 2.04 -2.91
N VAL A 116 -15.92 2.17 -3.70
CA VAL A 116 -15.26 3.45 -3.97
C VAL A 116 -15.49 3.86 -5.42
N LEU A 117 -15.81 5.14 -5.66
CA LEU A 117 -15.90 5.74 -6.98
C LEU A 117 -14.96 6.92 -7.04
N ALA A 118 -14.02 6.89 -7.95
CA ALA A 118 -12.96 7.89 -8.05
C ALA A 118 -12.80 8.41 -9.47
N HIS A 119 -12.50 9.71 -9.60
CA HIS A 119 -12.41 10.40 -10.88
C HIS A 119 -10.99 10.95 -11.12
N SER A 120 -10.44 10.71 -12.30
CA SER A 120 -9.18 11.32 -12.81
C SER A 120 -7.97 11.14 -11.88
N VAL A 121 -7.45 12.19 -11.26
CA VAL A 121 -6.35 12.13 -10.27
C VAL A 121 -6.77 11.30 -9.06
N GLY A 122 -7.99 11.52 -8.55
CA GLY A 122 -8.56 10.71 -7.47
C GLY A 122 -8.60 9.23 -7.83
N ALA A 123 -8.89 8.88 -9.09
CA ALA A 123 -8.90 7.49 -9.55
C ALA A 123 -7.49 6.85 -9.54
N VAL A 124 -6.43 7.61 -9.82
CA VAL A 124 -5.05 7.11 -9.70
C VAL A 124 -4.67 6.95 -8.24
N THR A 125 -5.06 7.88 -7.38
CA THR A 125 -4.78 7.81 -5.94
C THR A 125 -5.50 6.61 -5.29
N VAL A 126 -6.77 6.39 -5.63
CA VAL A 126 -7.55 5.23 -5.16
C VAL A 126 -6.99 3.92 -5.72
N ALA A 127 -6.62 3.87 -7.00
CA ALA A 127 -5.99 2.67 -7.58
C ALA A 127 -4.65 2.35 -6.90
N ALA A 128 -3.86 3.36 -6.54
CA ALA A 128 -2.63 3.19 -5.78
C ALA A 128 -2.90 2.72 -4.34
N TRP A 129 -3.94 3.25 -3.69
CA TRP A 129 -4.36 2.78 -2.38
C TRP A 129 -4.79 1.30 -2.42
N VAL A 130 -5.59 0.90 -3.40
CA VAL A 130 -6.01 -0.51 -3.57
C VAL A 130 -4.81 -1.41 -3.84
N HIS A 131 -3.85 -0.95 -4.67
CA HIS A 131 -2.61 -1.68 -4.96
C HIS A 131 -1.73 -1.87 -3.72
N ASP A 132 -1.52 -0.78 -2.95
CA ASP A 132 -0.54 -0.75 -1.86
C ASP A 132 -1.10 -1.34 -0.56
N TYR A 133 -2.38 -1.07 -0.24
CA TYR A 133 -3.03 -1.44 1.02
C TYR A 133 -3.88 -2.71 0.92
N ALA A 134 -4.28 -3.10 -0.29
CA ALA A 134 -5.15 -4.25 -0.54
C ALA A 134 -6.40 -4.28 0.36
N PRO A 135 -7.17 -3.18 0.45
CA PRO A 135 -8.32 -3.11 1.33
C PRO A 135 -9.39 -4.13 0.90
N PRO A 136 -10.06 -4.81 1.84
CA PRO A 136 -11.11 -5.78 1.49
C PRO A 136 -12.43 -5.07 1.13
N ILE A 137 -12.39 -4.09 0.21
CA ILE A 137 -13.57 -3.38 -0.27
C ILE A 137 -14.38 -4.22 -1.26
N ARG A 138 -15.65 -3.88 -1.39
CA ARG A 138 -16.59 -4.60 -2.27
C ARG A 138 -16.26 -4.44 -3.74
N ALA A 139 -15.94 -3.22 -4.17
CA ALA A 139 -15.60 -2.89 -5.55
C ALA A 139 -14.98 -1.48 -5.66
N MET A 140 -14.33 -1.20 -6.79
CA MET A 140 -13.93 0.15 -7.17
C MET A 140 -14.47 0.54 -8.56
N ILE A 141 -14.78 1.82 -8.72
CA ILE A 141 -15.19 2.45 -9.99
C ILE A 141 -14.17 3.55 -10.30
N LEU A 142 -13.50 3.45 -11.43
CA LEU A 142 -12.49 4.40 -11.87
C LEU A 142 -12.99 5.16 -13.11
N ALA A 143 -13.28 6.44 -12.94
CA ALA A 143 -13.74 7.31 -14.00
C ALA A 143 -12.59 8.11 -14.61
N THR A 144 -12.34 7.99 -15.89
CA THR A 144 -11.27 8.66 -16.67
C THR A 144 -9.94 8.78 -15.91
N PRO A 145 -9.37 7.66 -15.37
CA PRO A 145 -8.19 7.72 -14.51
C PRO A 145 -6.99 8.33 -15.23
N ALA A 146 -6.28 9.24 -14.51
CA ALA A 146 -5.17 10.03 -15.03
C ALA A 146 -3.83 9.29 -15.05
N PHE A 147 -3.80 7.99 -15.42
CA PHE A 147 -2.55 7.21 -15.50
C PHE A 147 -1.51 7.82 -16.41
N ARG A 148 -1.93 8.56 -17.45
CA ARG A 148 -1.07 9.35 -18.33
C ARG A 148 -1.77 10.64 -18.71
N VAL A 149 -1.28 11.74 -18.15
CA VAL A 149 -1.74 13.10 -18.51
C VAL A 149 -1.14 13.50 -19.85
N ARG A 150 -1.94 14.11 -20.75
CA ARG A 150 -1.50 14.63 -22.04
C ARG A 150 -0.86 15.99 -21.82
N LEU A 151 0.46 16.07 -21.76
CA LEU A 151 1.16 17.30 -21.42
C LEU A 151 1.42 18.23 -22.62
N TYR A 152 1.07 17.86 -23.84
CA TYR A 152 1.19 18.67 -25.08
C TYR A 152 2.53 19.41 -25.28
N VAL A 153 3.51 19.20 -24.41
CA VAL A 153 4.86 19.79 -24.46
C VAL A 153 5.86 18.64 -24.54
N PRO A 154 6.71 18.61 -25.59
CA PRO A 154 7.77 17.62 -25.68
C PRO A 154 8.68 17.65 -24.45
N LEU A 155 9.10 16.48 -23.99
CA LEU A 155 10.00 16.32 -22.84
C LEU A 155 9.50 16.99 -21.54
N ALA A 156 8.18 17.19 -21.38
CA ALA A 156 7.61 17.88 -20.22
C ALA A 156 8.08 17.26 -18.88
N ILE A 157 7.98 15.96 -18.69
CA ILE A 157 8.39 15.30 -17.44
C ILE A 157 9.90 15.43 -17.18
N PRO A 158 10.82 15.15 -18.13
CA PRO A 158 12.24 15.44 -17.94
C PRO A 158 12.52 16.91 -17.55
N SER A 159 11.88 17.86 -18.23
CA SER A 159 12.05 19.29 -17.94
C SER A 159 11.54 19.67 -16.55
N LEU A 160 10.41 19.12 -16.12
CA LEU A 160 9.88 19.34 -14.77
C LEU A 160 10.78 18.73 -13.70
N ARG A 161 11.35 17.54 -13.93
CA ARG A 161 12.35 16.92 -13.03
C ARG A 161 13.63 17.76 -12.94
N PHE A 162 14.11 18.28 -14.07
CA PHE A 162 15.23 19.22 -14.09
C PHE A 162 14.92 20.48 -13.28
N LYS A 163 13.75 21.11 -13.54
CA LYS A 163 13.28 22.29 -12.79
C LYS A 163 13.25 22.01 -11.28
N GLN A 164 12.63 20.92 -10.86
CA GLN A 164 12.51 20.56 -9.45
C GLN A 164 13.88 20.36 -8.79
N LYS A 165 14.81 19.70 -9.50
CA LYS A 165 16.15 19.40 -8.97
C LYS A 165 17.03 20.64 -8.83
N PHE A 166 16.99 21.57 -9.78
CA PHE A 166 17.94 22.68 -9.87
C PHE A 166 17.34 24.06 -9.51
N LEU A 167 16.02 24.23 -9.68
CA LEU A 167 15.32 25.48 -9.41
C LEU A 167 14.40 25.39 -8.18
N GLY A 168 14.28 24.19 -7.59
CA GLY A 168 13.46 23.98 -6.39
C GLY A 168 11.97 23.77 -6.68
N PRO A 169 11.15 23.73 -5.61
CA PRO A 169 9.71 23.54 -5.70
C PRO A 169 9.03 24.68 -6.46
N GLY A 170 7.86 24.42 -7.01
CA GLY A 170 7.07 25.43 -7.71
C GLY A 170 5.81 24.86 -8.33
N TYR A 171 5.03 25.71 -8.94
CA TYR A 171 3.76 25.39 -9.57
C TYR A 171 3.83 25.48 -11.08
N VAL A 172 2.96 24.75 -11.74
CA VAL A 172 2.60 24.95 -13.14
C VAL A 172 1.12 25.29 -13.22
N LYS A 173 0.80 26.29 -14.04
CA LYS A 173 -0.60 26.64 -14.33
C LYS A 173 -1.20 25.49 -15.14
N SER A 174 -2.35 25.00 -14.71
CA SER A 174 -3.09 23.99 -15.46
C SER A 174 -3.50 24.54 -16.83
N TYR A 175 -3.19 23.80 -17.89
CA TYR A 175 -3.68 24.10 -19.23
C TYR A 175 -5.13 23.67 -19.43
N VAL A 176 -5.68 22.88 -18.49
CA VAL A 176 -7.03 22.33 -18.55
C VAL A 176 -8.05 23.45 -18.39
N LYS A 177 -8.83 23.71 -19.43
CA LYS A 177 -9.91 24.69 -19.47
C LYS A 177 -11.25 23.97 -19.42
N ALA A 178 -12.32 24.64 -18.93
CA ALA A 178 -13.66 24.04 -18.84
C ALA A 178 -14.10 23.38 -20.15
N ARG A 179 -13.84 24.03 -21.30
CA ARG A 179 -14.16 23.49 -22.66
C ARG A 179 -13.41 22.21 -23.04
N MET A 180 -12.36 21.82 -22.31
CA MET A 180 -11.63 20.56 -22.50
C MET A 180 -12.17 19.45 -21.60
N LEU A 181 -13.00 19.83 -20.62
CA LEU A 181 -13.54 18.94 -19.61
C LEU A 181 -14.94 18.44 -19.99
N THR A 182 -15.75 19.34 -20.55
CA THR A 182 -17.11 19.05 -20.97
C THR A 182 -17.49 19.89 -22.18
N HIS A 183 -18.38 19.38 -23.01
CA HIS A 183 -19.04 20.14 -24.06
C HIS A 183 -20.46 20.60 -23.67
N ASP A 184 -20.85 20.43 -22.38
CA ASP A 184 -22.03 21.05 -21.79
C ASP A 184 -21.68 22.49 -21.34
N PRO A 185 -22.21 23.55 -21.97
CA PRO A 185 -21.83 24.94 -21.66
C PRO A 185 -22.27 25.37 -20.26
N ALA A 186 -23.36 24.80 -19.73
CA ALA A 186 -23.82 25.11 -18.37
C ALA A 186 -22.84 24.55 -17.34
N GLN A 187 -22.39 23.31 -17.49
CA GLN A 187 -21.39 22.67 -16.62
C GLN A 187 -20.03 23.37 -16.74
N ALA A 188 -19.65 23.82 -17.93
CA ALA A 188 -18.44 24.61 -18.14
C ALA A 188 -18.48 25.95 -17.39
N ALA A 189 -19.62 26.67 -17.43
CA ALA A 189 -19.80 27.93 -16.72
C ALA A 189 -19.78 27.73 -15.19
N ILE A 190 -20.41 26.68 -14.66
CA ILE A 190 -20.36 26.32 -13.24
C ILE A 190 -18.90 26.07 -12.80
N TYR A 191 -18.15 25.30 -13.59
CA TYR A 191 -16.73 25.04 -13.30
C TYR A 191 -15.88 26.31 -13.31
N ASP A 192 -16.12 27.20 -14.28
CA ASP A 192 -15.34 28.45 -14.39
C ASP A 192 -15.65 29.45 -13.29
N ALA A 193 -16.87 29.46 -12.75
CA ALA A 193 -17.33 30.35 -11.68
C ALA A 193 -17.01 29.86 -10.27
N ASP A 194 -16.59 28.60 -10.11
CA ASP A 194 -16.40 27.97 -8.80
C ASP A 194 -15.10 28.49 -8.12
N PRO A 195 -15.21 29.21 -6.97
CA PRO A 195 -14.06 29.78 -6.27
C PRO A 195 -13.19 28.74 -5.56
N LEU A 196 -13.70 27.53 -5.31
CA LEU A 196 -12.96 26.45 -4.65
C LEU A 196 -12.05 25.70 -5.62
N ILE A 197 -12.18 25.92 -6.93
CA ILE A 197 -11.36 25.31 -7.97
C ILE A 197 -10.03 26.06 -8.12
N PHE A 198 -8.94 25.39 -7.71
CA PHE A 198 -7.59 25.94 -7.80
C PHE A 198 -6.88 25.42 -9.05
N ARG A 199 -6.50 26.32 -9.97
CA ARG A 199 -6.02 25.98 -11.33
C ARG A 199 -4.51 25.91 -11.48
N GLN A 200 -3.82 25.53 -10.42
CA GLN A 200 -2.39 25.26 -10.44
C GLN A 200 -2.13 23.89 -9.79
N ILE A 201 -1.03 23.27 -10.18
CA ILE A 201 -0.57 22.01 -9.60
C ILE A 201 0.91 22.14 -9.28
N ALA A 202 1.30 21.68 -8.12
CA ALA A 202 2.69 21.62 -7.73
C ALA A 202 3.48 20.66 -8.63
N VAL A 203 4.68 21.04 -9.02
CA VAL A 203 5.53 20.26 -9.94
C VAL A 203 5.82 18.87 -9.39
N ASN A 204 6.10 18.75 -8.09
CA ASN A 204 6.32 17.45 -7.43
C ASN A 204 5.09 16.55 -7.53
N VAL A 205 3.88 17.06 -7.36
CA VAL A 205 2.63 16.29 -7.47
C VAL A 205 2.42 15.80 -8.89
N LEU A 206 2.67 16.63 -9.90
CA LEU A 206 2.52 16.23 -11.31
C LEU A 206 3.53 15.13 -11.70
N ILE A 207 4.78 15.24 -11.26
CA ILE A 207 5.81 14.22 -11.46
C ILE A 207 5.42 12.93 -10.72
N ALA A 208 5.01 13.04 -9.46
CA ALA A 208 4.64 11.91 -8.63
C ALA A 208 3.40 11.17 -9.17
N LEU A 209 2.41 11.90 -9.70
CA LEU A 209 1.26 11.33 -10.41
C LEU A 209 1.69 10.55 -11.66
N HIS A 210 2.66 11.08 -12.44
CA HIS A 210 3.20 10.39 -13.61
C HIS A 210 3.92 9.10 -13.20
N ASP A 211 4.69 9.12 -12.12
CA ASP A 211 5.44 7.96 -11.61
C ASP A 211 4.49 6.89 -11.04
N ALA A 212 3.48 7.30 -10.28
CA ALA A 212 2.43 6.42 -9.79
C ALA A 212 1.64 5.77 -10.95
N GLY A 213 1.27 6.55 -11.97
CA GLY A 213 0.65 6.00 -13.17
C GLY A 213 1.56 5.02 -13.92
N THR A 214 2.89 5.24 -13.94
CA THR A 214 3.85 4.31 -14.53
C THR A 214 3.88 2.99 -13.78
N ARG A 215 3.93 3.07 -12.45
CA ARG A 215 3.90 1.91 -11.55
C ARG A 215 2.63 1.10 -11.72
N LEU A 216 1.47 1.75 -11.66
CA LEU A 216 0.17 1.09 -11.77
C LEU A 216 -0.06 0.42 -13.13
N LEU A 217 0.43 1.01 -14.23
CA LEU A 217 0.39 0.37 -15.54
C LEU A 217 1.28 -0.89 -15.59
N ALA A 218 2.47 -0.82 -14.99
CA ALA A 218 3.39 -1.96 -14.96
C ALA A 218 2.91 -3.09 -14.05
N ASP A 219 2.10 -2.78 -13.02
CA ASP A 219 1.72 -3.72 -11.96
C ASP A 219 0.21 -3.78 -11.68
N ALA A 220 -0.62 -3.50 -12.68
CA ALA A 220 -2.08 -3.61 -12.58
C ALA A 220 -2.55 -5.00 -12.14
N GLY A 221 -1.77 -6.05 -12.45
CA GLY A 221 -2.03 -7.43 -12.06
C GLY A 221 -2.01 -7.69 -10.55
N ALA A 222 -1.49 -6.76 -9.75
CA ALA A 222 -1.60 -6.84 -8.29
C ALA A 222 -3.02 -6.52 -7.77
N ILE A 223 -3.88 -5.94 -8.60
CA ILE A 223 -5.24 -5.52 -8.22
C ILE A 223 -6.26 -6.59 -8.65
N ASN A 224 -6.96 -7.15 -7.67
CA ASN A 224 -7.97 -8.21 -7.85
C ASN A 224 -9.39 -7.80 -7.40
N VAL A 225 -9.57 -6.56 -6.94
CA VAL A 225 -10.86 -6.01 -6.52
C VAL A 225 -11.81 -5.87 -7.73
N PRO A 226 -13.11 -6.22 -7.63
CA PRO A 226 -14.09 -5.96 -8.68
C PRO A 226 -14.05 -4.52 -9.18
N THR A 227 -13.84 -4.33 -10.49
CA THR A 227 -13.52 -3.02 -11.06
C THR A 227 -14.40 -2.65 -12.25
N LEU A 228 -15.01 -1.46 -12.18
CA LEU A 228 -15.64 -0.80 -13.33
C LEU A 228 -14.76 0.37 -13.78
N MET A 229 -14.44 0.44 -15.07
CA MET A 229 -13.81 1.61 -15.68
C MET A 229 -14.79 2.34 -16.59
N LEU A 230 -14.93 3.65 -16.35
CA LEU A 230 -15.74 4.57 -17.16
C LEU A 230 -14.81 5.55 -17.86
N SER A 231 -14.76 5.54 -19.17
CA SER A 231 -13.76 6.27 -19.95
C SER A 231 -14.38 7.19 -21.00
N ALA A 232 -13.76 8.34 -21.20
CA ALA A 232 -14.15 9.29 -22.25
C ALA A 232 -13.44 8.95 -23.58
N GLY A 233 -14.21 8.93 -24.67
CA GLY A 233 -13.68 8.64 -26.01
C GLY A 233 -12.91 9.82 -26.62
N ARG A 234 -13.29 11.06 -26.28
CA ARG A 234 -12.66 12.31 -26.75
C ARG A 234 -11.96 13.06 -25.62
N ASP A 235 -11.24 12.32 -24.77
CA ASP A 235 -10.53 12.91 -23.64
C ASP A 235 -9.32 13.75 -24.09
N TRP A 236 -9.35 15.06 -23.77
CA TRP A 236 -8.27 15.99 -24.05
C TRP A 236 -7.21 16.06 -22.93
N VAL A 237 -7.50 15.47 -21.77
CA VAL A 237 -6.68 15.59 -20.56
C VAL A 237 -5.83 14.36 -20.33
N VAL A 238 -6.38 13.15 -20.53
CA VAL A 238 -5.71 11.89 -20.23
C VAL A 238 -5.75 10.90 -21.39
N SER A 239 -4.91 9.88 -21.33
CA SER A 239 -4.76 8.88 -22.39
C SER A 239 -5.72 7.71 -22.21
N LEU A 240 -6.68 7.53 -23.11
CA LEU A 240 -7.55 6.35 -23.17
C LEU A 240 -6.73 5.05 -23.40
N ARG A 241 -5.61 5.13 -24.14
CA ARG A 241 -4.72 3.97 -24.34
C ARG A 241 -4.17 3.45 -23.01
N ALA A 242 -3.70 4.36 -22.13
CA ALA A 242 -3.20 3.98 -20.82
C ALA A 242 -4.30 3.37 -19.91
N GLN A 243 -5.53 3.88 -20.03
CA GLN A 243 -6.67 3.30 -19.31
C GLN A 243 -6.96 1.86 -19.76
N ARG A 244 -6.94 1.60 -21.06
CA ARG A 244 -7.09 0.23 -21.61
C ARG A 244 -5.95 -0.69 -21.19
N GLU A 245 -4.72 -0.20 -21.19
CA GLU A 245 -3.54 -0.95 -20.73
C GLU A 245 -3.70 -1.38 -19.27
N PHE A 246 -4.06 -0.46 -18.38
CA PHE A 246 -4.36 -0.77 -16.99
C PHE A 246 -5.49 -1.78 -16.84
N PHE A 247 -6.62 -1.55 -17.52
CA PHE A 247 -7.78 -2.45 -17.48
C PHE A 247 -7.43 -3.88 -17.91
N ASN A 248 -6.68 -4.01 -18.99
CA ASN A 248 -6.25 -5.32 -19.50
C ASN A 248 -5.35 -6.05 -18.49
N GLY A 249 -4.48 -5.30 -17.78
CA GLY A 249 -3.55 -5.83 -16.79
C GLY A 249 -4.20 -6.25 -15.47
N LEU A 250 -5.42 -5.81 -15.14
CA LEU A 250 -6.08 -6.17 -13.88
C LEU A 250 -6.30 -7.68 -13.76
N SER A 251 -6.01 -8.24 -12.58
CA SER A 251 -6.30 -9.64 -12.22
C SER A 251 -7.69 -9.85 -11.61
N SER A 252 -8.51 -8.81 -11.52
CA SER A 252 -9.86 -8.92 -10.99
C SER A 252 -10.72 -9.92 -11.78
N PRO A 253 -11.42 -10.85 -11.10
CA PRO A 253 -12.36 -11.78 -11.76
C PRO A 253 -13.60 -11.07 -12.29
N VAL A 254 -13.89 -9.87 -11.78
CA VAL A 254 -15.01 -9.03 -12.23
C VAL A 254 -14.45 -7.68 -12.67
N LYS A 255 -14.28 -7.50 -13.97
CA LYS A 255 -13.84 -6.23 -14.55
C LYS A 255 -14.66 -5.86 -15.78
N ARG A 256 -15.09 -4.61 -15.84
CA ARG A 256 -15.87 -4.05 -16.97
C ARG A 256 -15.31 -2.69 -17.37
N MET A 257 -15.38 -2.36 -18.64
CA MET A 257 -14.98 -1.06 -19.16
C MET A 257 -16.05 -0.54 -20.12
N HIS A 258 -16.51 0.69 -19.86
CA HIS A 258 -17.39 1.43 -20.77
C HIS A 258 -16.65 2.67 -21.29
N VAL A 259 -16.68 2.85 -22.61
CA VAL A 259 -16.14 4.05 -23.27
C VAL A 259 -17.31 4.83 -23.83
N PHE A 260 -17.44 6.09 -23.42
CA PHE A 260 -18.46 7.02 -23.93
C PHE A 260 -17.85 7.79 -25.13
N PRO A 261 -18.22 7.47 -26.39
CA PRO A 261 -17.44 7.89 -27.56
C PRO A 261 -17.37 9.42 -27.74
N ALA A 262 -18.43 10.14 -27.39
CA ALA A 262 -18.50 11.59 -27.54
C ALA A 262 -17.99 12.37 -26.33
N ALA A 263 -17.95 11.75 -25.14
CA ALA A 263 -17.66 12.42 -23.88
C ALA A 263 -16.23 12.95 -23.80
N TYR A 264 -16.09 14.10 -23.12
CA TYR A 264 -14.82 14.68 -22.69
C TYR A 264 -14.49 14.22 -21.26
N HIS A 265 -13.42 14.75 -20.68
CA HIS A 265 -12.82 14.25 -19.45
C HIS A 265 -13.75 14.21 -18.23
N ALA A 266 -14.58 15.24 -18.03
CA ALA A 266 -15.49 15.33 -16.88
C ALA A 266 -16.80 14.58 -17.13
N ILE A 267 -16.74 13.26 -17.31
CA ILE A 267 -17.83 12.42 -17.78
C ILE A 267 -19.12 12.52 -16.95
N PHE A 268 -19.03 12.80 -15.65
CA PHE A 268 -20.17 13.03 -14.76
C PHE A 268 -20.80 14.42 -14.91
N HIS A 269 -20.19 15.31 -15.70
CA HIS A 269 -20.67 16.66 -15.98
C HIS A 269 -20.79 16.90 -17.49
N GLU A 270 -20.96 15.83 -18.25
CA GLU A 270 -21.19 15.85 -19.69
C GLU A 270 -22.68 15.89 -20.05
N LYS A 271 -22.98 16.12 -21.32
CA LYS A 271 -24.34 16.04 -21.84
C LYS A 271 -24.92 14.63 -21.64
N GLU A 272 -24.09 13.61 -21.80
CA GLU A 272 -24.45 12.20 -21.64
C GLU A 272 -24.30 11.69 -20.20
N ARG A 273 -24.15 12.58 -19.20
CA ARG A 273 -23.91 12.19 -17.80
C ARG A 273 -24.92 11.21 -17.22
N ALA A 274 -26.18 11.26 -17.69
CA ALA A 274 -27.20 10.30 -17.26
C ALA A 274 -26.78 8.85 -17.56
N GLN A 275 -26.28 8.58 -18.77
CA GLN A 275 -25.80 7.24 -19.13
C GLN A 275 -24.57 6.82 -18.31
N VAL A 276 -23.68 7.75 -17.96
CA VAL A 276 -22.50 7.49 -17.13
C VAL A 276 -22.93 7.08 -15.72
N VAL A 277 -23.86 7.84 -15.14
CA VAL A 277 -24.42 7.58 -13.80
C VAL A 277 -25.19 6.26 -13.77
N ASP A 278 -25.99 5.97 -14.81
CA ASP A 278 -26.73 4.69 -14.93
C ASP A 278 -25.78 3.48 -14.92
N ARG A 279 -24.64 3.55 -15.64
CA ARG A 279 -23.65 2.46 -15.63
C ARG A 279 -22.97 2.31 -14.27
N ALA A 280 -22.67 3.42 -13.61
CA ALA A 280 -22.13 3.37 -12.25
C ALA A 280 -23.14 2.77 -11.27
N ARG A 281 -24.39 3.24 -11.32
CA ARG A 281 -25.51 2.76 -10.49
C ARG A 281 -25.77 1.26 -10.67
N GLU A 282 -25.86 0.80 -11.92
CA GLU A 282 -26.05 -0.61 -12.27
C GLU A 282 -24.97 -1.49 -11.61
N PHE A 283 -23.70 -1.10 -11.75
CA PHE A 283 -22.58 -1.84 -11.17
C PHE A 283 -22.61 -1.81 -9.64
N ILE A 284 -22.91 -0.67 -9.03
CA ILE A 284 -23.01 -0.52 -7.55
C ILE A 284 -24.08 -1.48 -7.01
N LEU A 285 -25.28 -1.46 -7.58
CA LEU A 285 -26.40 -2.30 -7.14
C LEU A 285 -26.07 -3.79 -7.31
N GLU A 286 -25.50 -4.15 -8.47
CA GLU A 286 -25.06 -5.52 -8.73
C GLU A 286 -24.02 -6.00 -7.73
N ARG A 287 -23.03 -5.15 -7.40
CA ARG A 287 -21.98 -5.54 -6.46
C ARG A 287 -22.50 -5.65 -5.02
N PHE A 288 -23.43 -4.83 -4.60
CA PHE A 288 -24.07 -4.99 -3.29
C PHE A 288 -24.96 -6.24 -3.21
N ALA A 289 -25.61 -6.63 -4.31
CA ALA A 289 -26.45 -7.83 -4.37
C ALA A 289 -25.63 -9.14 -4.47
N ALA A 290 -24.44 -9.10 -5.06
CA ALA A 290 -23.58 -10.28 -5.23
C ALA A 290 -22.73 -10.54 -3.96
N PRO A 291 -22.29 -11.78 -3.71
CA PRO A 291 -21.31 -12.05 -2.66
C PRO A 291 -19.98 -11.34 -2.95
N PRO A 292 -19.15 -11.05 -1.93
CA PRO A 292 -17.80 -10.54 -2.15
C PRO A 292 -17.01 -11.49 -3.07
N ALA A 293 -16.40 -10.92 -4.11
CA ALA A 293 -15.61 -11.69 -5.09
C ALA A 293 -14.12 -11.39 -4.86
N ALA A 294 -13.45 -12.24 -4.09
CA ALA A 294 -12.01 -12.21 -3.93
C ALA A 294 -11.46 -13.61 -4.26
N PRO A 295 -10.57 -13.74 -5.27
CA PRO A 295 -9.91 -15.00 -5.54
C PRO A 295 -8.96 -15.35 -4.40
N SER A 296 -8.80 -16.64 -4.10
CA SER A 296 -7.73 -17.07 -3.19
C SER A 296 -6.35 -16.89 -3.85
N LEU A 297 -5.41 -16.36 -3.09
CA LEU A 297 -4.03 -16.12 -3.52
C LEU A 297 -3.03 -17.07 -2.84
N LEU A 298 -3.50 -18.08 -2.11
CA LEU A 298 -2.64 -19.06 -1.42
C LEU A 298 -1.72 -19.81 -2.37
N GLU A 299 -2.15 -20.01 -3.61
CA GLU A 299 -1.35 -20.67 -4.66
C GLU A 299 -0.79 -19.68 -5.70
N ALA A 300 -0.72 -18.40 -5.38
CA ALA A 300 -0.14 -17.38 -6.27
C ALA A 300 1.38 -17.55 -6.52
N ASP A 301 2.01 -18.49 -5.81
CA ASP A 301 3.38 -18.96 -6.04
C ASP A 301 3.50 -20.04 -7.13
N LYS A 302 2.39 -20.47 -7.72
CA LYS A 302 2.36 -21.48 -8.80
C LYS A 302 1.82 -20.89 -10.10
N TYR A 303 1.01 -19.83 -10.03
CA TYR A 303 0.40 -19.14 -11.16
C TYR A 303 0.04 -17.69 -10.80
N GLY A 304 -0.25 -16.89 -11.83
CA GLY A 304 -0.63 -15.49 -11.67
C GLY A 304 0.53 -14.51 -11.79
N HIS A 305 0.21 -13.23 -11.63
CA HIS A 305 1.04 -12.11 -12.03
C HIS A 305 2.47 -12.12 -11.43
N THR A 306 2.59 -12.33 -10.12
CA THR A 306 3.91 -12.31 -9.45
C THR A 306 4.74 -13.56 -9.73
N TRP A 307 4.09 -14.71 -9.97
CA TRP A 307 4.76 -15.94 -10.40
C TRP A 307 5.30 -15.82 -11.82
N GLU A 308 4.51 -15.32 -12.76
CA GLU A 308 4.93 -15.10 -14.14
C GLU A 308 6.12 -14.13 -14.21
N GLU A 309 6.13 -13.08 -13.37
CA GLU A 309 7.27 -12.19 -13.24
C GLU A 309 8.50 -12.93 -12.72
N TYR A 310 8.36 -13.71 -11.64
CA TYR A 310 9.45 -14.48 -11.05
C TYR A 310 10.08 -15.46 -12.06
N GLU A 311 9.25 -16.21 -12.82
CA GLU A 311 9.75 -17.11 -13.88
C GLU A 311 10.47 -16.36 -15.00
N ARG A 312 9.95 -15.20 -15.40
CA ARG A 312 10.62 -14.34 -16.38
C ARG A 312 11.98 -13.84 -15.89
N LEU A 313 12.13 -13.55 -14.62
CA LEU A 313 13.40 -13.10 -14.03
C LEU A 313 14.49 -14.18 -14.03
N LYS A 314 14.15 -15.45 -14.07
CA LYS A 314 15.10 -16.58 -14.21
C LYS A 314 15.72 -16.66 -15.60
N LEU A 315 15.05 -16.14 -16.62
CA LEU A 315 15.53 -16.15 -17.98
C LEU A 315 16.74 -15.21 -18.14
N ARG A 316 17.62 -15.48 -19.11
CA ARG A 316 18.76 -14.61 -19.38
C ARG A 316 18.30 -13.22 -19.80
N GLY A 317 18.92 -12.19 -19.22
CA GLY A 317 18.70 -10.80 -19.62
C GLY A 317 19.43 -10.44 -20.91
N GLY A 318 19.03 -9.31 -21.50
CA GLY A 318 19.71 -8.76 -22.67
C GLY A 318 21.17 -8.33 -22.40
N PRO A 319 21.96 -8.05 -23.44
CA PRO A 319 23.40 -7.71 -23.33
C PRO A 319 23.66 -6.46 -22.49
N GLN A 320 22.72 -5.52 -22.39
CA GLN A 320 22.81 -4.32 -21.57
C GLN A 320 23.09 -4.64 -20.10
N PHE A 321 22.48 -5.70 -19.55
CA PHE A 321 22.70 -6.11 -18.15
C PHE A 321 24.10 -6.68 -17.94
N ALA A 322 24.66 -7.37 -18.95
CA ALA A 322 26.03 -7.87 -18.89
C ALA A 322 27.05 -6.71 -18.86
N ILE A 323 26.83 -5.66 -19.66
CA ILE A 323 27.67 -4.45 -19.70
C ILE A 323 27.62 -3.74 -18.34
N VAL A 324 26.42 -3.52 -17.79
CA VAL A 324 26.25 -2.86 -16.48
C VAL A 324 26.93 -3.69 -15.38
N ARG A 325 26.75 -5.00 -15.37
CA ARG A 325 27.40 -5.91 -14.42
C ARG A 325 28.92 -5.84 -14.50
N ALA A 326 29.48 -5.82 -15.72
CA ALA A 326 30.92 -5.66 -15.92
C ALA A 326 31.42 -4.31 -15.36
N GLY A 327 30.71 -3.22 -15.65
CA GLY A 327 31.01 -1.89 -15.10
C GLY A 327 30.99 -1.85 -13.58
N MET A 328 29.98 -2.48 -12.95
CA MET A 328 29.90 -2.57 -11.49
C MET A 328 31.01 -3.45 -10.88
N LYS A 329 31.43 -4.52 -11.60
CA LYS A 329 32.53 -5.39 -11.13
C LYS A 329 33.92 -4.76 -11.24
N THR A 330 34.08 -3.78 -12.13
CA THR A 330 35.35 -3.07 -12.35
C THR A 330 35.33 -1.70 -11.67
N GLY A 331 34.93 -0.64 -12.37
CA GLY A 331 34.90 0.73 -11.84
C GLY A 331 34.00 0.92 -10.62
N GLY A 332 32.91 0.14 -10.53
CA GLY A 332 32.01 0.18 -9.38
C GLY A 332 32.66 -0.18 -8.05
N ARG A 333 33.72 -0.99 -8.05
CA ARG A 333 34.49 -1.34 -6.84
C ARG A 333 35.26 -0.19 -6.21
N LEU A 334 35.33 0.95 -6.85
CA LEU A 334 35.80 2.18 -6.21
C LEU A 334 34.84 2.65 -5.11
N SER A 335 33.57 2.27 -5.18
CA SER A 335 32.55 2.44 -4.14
C SER A 335 32.69 1.36 -3.07
N LYS A 336 32.71 1.74 -1.81
CA LYS A 336 32.79 0.78 -0.70
C LYS A 336 31.55 -0.12 -0.63
N GLY A 337 30.36 0.43 -0.86
CA GLY A 337 29.10 -0.32 -0.82
C GLY A 337 28.99 -1.34 -1.96
N ILE A 338 29.38 -0.97 -3.18
CA ILE A 338 29.36 -1.90 -4.32
C ILE A 338 30.42 -3.01 -4.12
N ASP A 339 31.63 -2.68 -3.66
CA ASP A 339 32.67 -3.68 -3.36
C ASP A 339 32.23 -4.66 -2.27
N LEU A 340 31.59 -4.14 -1.22
CA LEU A 340 31.02 -4.96 -0.14
C LEU A 340 29.95 -5.92 -0.69
N GLY A 341 29.02 -5.41 -1.51
CA GLY A 341 27.97 -6.22 -2.13
C GLY A 341 28.52 -7.35 -3.00
N TRP A 342 29.63 -7.13 -3.72
CA TRP A 342 30.30 -8.19 -4.49
C TRP A 342 31.02 -9.24 -3.65
N ARG A 343 31.46 -8.89 -2.44
CA ARG A 343 32.17 -9.81 -1.53
C ARG A 343 31.23 -10.62 -0.65
N SER A 344 30.18 -10.00 -0.12
CA SER A 344 29.29 -10.61 0.88
C SER A 344 27.88 -10.90 0.38
N GLY A 345 27.53 -10.51 -0.86
CA GLY A 345 26.18 -10.49 -1.37
C GLY A 345 25.46 -9.16 -1.11
N PHE A 346 24.68 -8.71 -2.09
CA PHE A 346 23.93 -7.46 -1.97
C PHE A 346 22.73 -7.57 -1.02
N ASP A 347 22.30 -8.79 -0.68
CA ASP A 347 21.24 -9.12 0.29
C ASP A 347 21.77 -9.51 1.68
N SER A 348 23.10 -9.40 1.91
CA SER A 348 23.70 -9.77 3.19
C SER A 348 23.42 -8.75 4.30
N GLY A 349 23.42 -9.21 5.55
CA GLY A 349 23.31 -8.33 6.73
C GLY A 349 24.36 -7.24 6.75
N LEU A 350 25.61 -7.54 6.33
CA LEU A 350 26.70 -6.55 6.24
C LEU A 350 26.40 -5.44 5.23
N THR A 351 25.84 -5.79 4.07
CA THR A 351 25.43 -4.81 3.05
C THR A 351 24.27 -3.96 3.55
N LEU A 352 23.28 -4.56 4.23
CA LEU A 352 22.16 -3.84 4.81
C LEU A 352 22.60 -2.89 5.92
N ASP A 353 23.50 -3.28 6.79
CA ASP A 353 24.07 -2.40 7.83
C ASP A 353 24.77 -1.19 7.21
N TYR A 354 25.56 -1.40 6.15
CA TYR A 354 26.20 -0.31 5.41
C TYR A 354 25.19 0.67 4.80
N VAL A 355 24.10 0.13 4.25
CA VAL A 355 22.98 0.92 3.70
C VAL A 355 22.29 1.72 4.82
N TYR A 356 22.10 1.15 6.00
CA TYR A 356 21.50 1.84 7.14
C TYR A 356 22.39 2.98 7.66
N GLU A 357 23.71 2.82 7.68
CA GLU A 357 24.62 3.90 8.03
C GLU A 357 24.55 5.09 7.07
N ASN A 358 24.27 4.85 5.80
CA ASN A 358 24.10 5.86 4.74
C ASN A 358 25.27 6.88 4.67
N LYS A 359 26.50 6.41 4.89
CA LYS A 359 27.70 7.24 4.83
C LYS A 359 28.52 6.85 3.60
N PRO A 360 28.56 7.69 2.55
CA PRO A 360 29.33 7.38 1.34
C PRO A 360 30.82 7.23 1.64
N ARG A 361 31.41 6.09 1.28
CA ARG A 361 32.82 5.75 1.46
C ARG A 361 33.41 5.23 0.15
N GLY A 362 34.66 5.49 -0.10
CA GLY A 362 35.39 5.02 -1.27
C GLY A 362 36.83 5.41 -1.19
N ALA A 363 37.72 4.68 -1.89
CA ALA A 363 39.17 4.92 -1.88
C ALA A 363 39.57 6.29 -2.46
N THR A 364 38.72 6.87 -3.31
CA THR A 364 38.94 8.15 -4.00
C THR A 364 37.72 9.06 -3.92
N ALA A 365 37.85 10.33 -4.33
CA ALA A 365 36.71 11.24 -4.47
C ALA A 365 35.66 10.70 -5.47
N LEU A 366 36.11 10.11 -6.58
CA LEU A 366 35.23 9.45 -7.55
C LEU A 366 34.53 8.23 -6.92
N GLY A 367 35.26 7.42 -6.15
CA GLY A 367 34.69 6.28 -5.42
C GLY A 367 33.59 6.71 -4.44
N ARG A 368 33.80 7.81 -3.70
CA ARG A 368 32.75 8.38 -2.80
C ARG A 368 31.55 8.91 -3.58
N PHE A 369 31.77 9.52 -4.74
CA PHE A 369 30.67 9.98 -5.61
C PHE A 369 29.84 8.80 -6.15
N ILE A 370 30.48 7.73 -6.63
CA ILE A 370 29.82 6.50 -7.07
C ILE A 370 29.03 5.87 -5.91
N ASP A 371 29.64 5.80 -4.73
CA ASP A 371 29.02 5.24 -3.52
C ASP A 371 27.80 6.05 -3.05
N HIS A 372 27.87 7.39 -3.17
CA HIS A 372 26.73 8.26 -2.93
C HIS A 372 25.57 7.92 -3.88
N GLY A 373 25.84 7.75 -5.16
CA GLY A 373 24.85 7.32 -6.14
C GLY A 373 24.26 5.93 -5.83
N TYR A 374 25.10 4.98 -5.44
CA TYR A 374 24.69 3.64 -5.02
C TYR A 374 23.76 3.69 -3.81
N LEU A 375 24.15 4.35 -2.73
CA LEU A 375 23.35 4.48 -1.51
C LEU A 375 22.03 5.25 -1.73
N ASN A 376 21.96 6.12 -2.73
CA ASN A 376 20.76 6.88 -3.08
C ASN A 376 19.90 6.23 -4.18
N SER A 377 20.25 5.00 -4.60
CA SER A 377 19.32 4.23 -5.45
C SER A 377 17.99 4.00 -4.75
N ILE A 378 16.91 3.92 -5.51
CA ILE A 378 15.55 3.86 -4.96
C ILE A 378 15.34 2.65 -4.04
N GLY A 379 15.91 1.50 -4.36
CA GLY A 379 15.84 0.31 -3.52
C GLY A 379 16.45 0.55 -2.13
N TRP A 380 17.66 1.15 -2.06
CA TRP A 380 18.31 1.44 -0.77
C TRP A 380 17.62 2.55 0.02
N ARG A 381 17.03 3.52 -0.66
CA ARG A 381 16.17 4.52 0.00
C ARG A 381 14.94 3.85 0.60
N GLY A 382 14.30 2.94 -0.12
CA GLY A 382 13.19 2.13 0.36
C GLY A 382 13.56 1.28 1.57
N ILE A 383 14.72 0.60 1.55
CA ILE A 383 15.25 -0.18 2.68
C ILE A 383 15.43 0.69 3.93
N ARG A 384 15.96 1.91 3.80
CA ARG A 384 16.08 2.83 4.93
C ARG A 384 14.72 3.32 5.44
N GLN A 385 13.76 3.55 4.55
CA GLN A 385 12.41 3.93 4.96
C GLN A 385 11.69 2.75 5.62
N ARG A 386 11.86 1.52 5.10
CA ARG A 386 11.36 0.30 5.73
C ARG A 386 11.85 0.15 7.17
N LYS A 387 13.14 0.41 7.43
CA LYS A 387 13.70 0.40 8.79
C LYS A 387 12.98 1.40 9.70
N LYS A 388 12.80 2.66 9.26
CA LYS A 388 12.09 3.69 10.05
C LYS A 388 10.64 3.30 10.35
N ASN A 389 9.94 2.77 9.34
CA ASN A 389 8.56 2.30 9.51
C ASN A 389 8.49 1.12 10.49
N LEU A 390 9.47 0.19 10.41
CA LEU A 390 9.58 -0.94 11.32
C LEU A 390 9.81 -0.48 12.76
N GLU A 391 10.75 0.44 12.99
CA GLU A 391 11.02 1.02 14.31
C GLU A 391 9.82 1.77 14.88
N LYS A 392 9.09 2.52 14.05
CA LYS A 392 7.85 3.20 14.44
C LYS A 392 6.79 2.21 14.93
N LEU A 393 6.51 1.17 14.13
CA LEU A 393 5.48 0.19 14.45
C LEU A 393 5.89 -0.72 15.61
N LEU A 394 7.18 -1.07 15.70
CA LEU A 394 7.72 -1.83 16.83
C LEU A 394 7.60 -1.05 18.14
N ARG A 395 7.96 0.23 18.14
CA ARG A 395 7.76 1.11 19.30
C ARG A 395 6.29 1.13 19.73
N SER A 396 5.37 1.36 18.80
CA SER A 396 3.93 1.37 19.07
C SER A 396 3.45 0.03 19.65
N ALA A 397 3.91 -1.10 19.12
CA ALA A 397 3.56 -2.43 19.63
C ALA A 397 4.12 -2.67 21.05
N ILE A 398 5.35 -2.25 21.33
CA ILE A 398 5.96 -2.32 22.67
C ILE A 398 5.16 -1.51 23.67
N GLU A 399 4.88 -0.23 23.36
CA GLU A 399 4.14 0.69 24.22
C GLU A 399 2.71 0.19 24.49
N LYS A 400 1.99 -0.28 23.44
CA LYS A 400 0.64 -0.88 23.59
C LYS A 400 0.65 -2.14 24.45
N THR A 401 1.66 -3.02 24.28
CA THR A 401 1.80 -4.26 25.06
C THR A 401 2.06 -3.93 26.53
N HIS A 402 2.97 -2.99 26.80
CA HIS A 402 3.31 -2.53 28.15
C HIS A 402 2.10 -1.84 28.83
N ALA A 403 1.42 -0.93 28.14
CA ALA A 403 0.25 -0.23 28.65
C ALA A 403 -0.93 -1.18 28.98
N ALA A 404 -1.00 -2.32 28.28
CA ALA A 404 -1.95 -3.39 28.57
C ALA A 404 -1.54 -4.26 29.79
N GLY A 405 -0.46 -3.91 30.51
CA GLY A 405 0.06 -4.68 31.65
C GLY A 405 0.66 -6.04 31.26
N ARG A 406 0.95 -6.28 29.99
CA ARG A 406 1.53 -7.54 29.50
C ARG A 406 3.07 -7.44 29.49
N PRO A 407 3.78 -8.52 29.79
CA PRO A 407 5.24 -8.54 29.67
C PRO A 407 5.66 -8.34 28.20
N VAL A 408 6.65 -7.49 27.95
CA VAL A 408 7.20 -7.26 26.61
C VAL A 408 8.32 -8.29 26.35
N ARG A 409 7.99 -9.33 25.59
CA ARG A 409 8.92 -10.38 25.17
C ARG A 409 8.92 -10.44 23.64
N ILE A 410 10.06 -10.19 23.04
CA ILE A 410 10.21 -10.03 21.60
C ILE A 410 10.97 -11.22 21.03
N VAL A 411 10.50 -11.81 19.93
CA VAL A 411 11.28 -12.74 19.13
C VAL A 411 11.44 -12.15 17.72
N ASP A 412 12.66 -12.15 17.21
CA ASP A 412 12.98 -11.76 15.84
C ASP A 412 13.58 -12.96 15.12
N ILE A 413 12.88 -13.48 14.13
CA ILE A 413 13.33 -14.62 13.32
C ILE A 413 13.99 -14.13 12.03
N ALA A 414 15.15 -14.61 11.68
CA ALA A 414 15.96 -14.08 10.57
C ALA A 414 16.39 -12.61 10.81
N ALA A 415 16.83 -12.34 12.04
CA ALA A 415 17.12 -10.99 12.54
C ALA A 415 18.29 -10.29 11.83
N GLY A 416 19.16 -11.01 11.11
CA GLY A 416 20.41 -10.46 10.63
C GLY A 416 21.24 -9.86 11.78
N GLY A 417 21.70 -8.62 11.67
CA GLY A 417 22.34 -7.89 12.76
C GLY A 417 21.38 -7.31 13.81
N GLY A 418 20.07 -7.42 13.62
CA GLY A 418 19.04 -6.98 14.58
C GLY A 418 19.02 -5.48 14.89
N ARG A 419 19.69 -4.65 14.10
CA ARG A 419 19.92 -3.22 14.38
C ARG A 419 18.63 -2.45 14.72
N TYR A 420 17.56 -2.59 13.94
CA TYR A 420 16.29 -1.88 14.16
C TYR A 420 15.67 -2.23 15.54
N LEU A 421 15.75 -3.50 15.95
CA LEU A 421 15.26 -3.95 17.25
C LEU A 421 16.13 -3.41 18.38
N LEU A 422 17.44 -3.59 18.27
CA LEU A 422 18.39 -3.16 19.30
C LEU A 422 18.42 -1.63 19.49
N GLU A 423 18.30 -0.85 18.40
CA GLU A 423 18.17 0.61 18.46
C GLU A 423 16.84 1.03 19.11
N THR A 424 15.73 0.32 18.82
CA THR A 424 14.45 0.58 19.46
C THR A 424 14.47 0.25 20.95
N MET A 425 15.05 -0.89 21.36
CA MET A 425 15.18 -1.25 22.78
C MET A 425 16.02 -0.22 23.54
N ARG A 426 17.15 0.21 22.97
CA ARG A 426 18.00 1.25 23.59
C ARG A 426 17.28 2.58 23.74
N ALA A 427 16.32 2.89 22.86
CA ALA A 427 15.56 4.13 22.91
C ALA A 427 14.35 4.09 23.87
N LEU A 428 14.07 2.95 24.51
CA LEU A 428 12.97 2.74 25.47
C LEU A 428 13.48 2.09 26.78
N PRO A 429 14.48 2.69 27.46
CA PRO A 429 15.10 2.07 28.63
C PRO A 429 14.15 1.92 29.82
N GLU A 430 13.06 2.70 29.84
CA GLU A 430 12.06 2.70 30.91
C GLU A 430 11.07 1.53 30.82
N ILE A 431 10.98 0.85 29.68
CA ILE A 431 10.07 -0.29 29.48
C ILE A 431 10.84 -1.60 29.73
N PRO A 432 10.48 -2.38 30.77
CA PRO A 432 11.08 -3.70 30.97
C PRO A 432 10.73 -4.63 29.80
N MET A 433 11.74 -5.13 29.09
CA MET A 433 11.54 -6.03 27.96
C MET A 433 12.70 -7.02 27.82
N THR A 434 12.43 -8.12 27.12
CA THR A 434 13.46 -9.09 26.72
C THR A 434 13.35 -9.37 25.22
N ALA A 435 14.45 -9.71 24.59
CA ALA A 435 14.48 -10.06 23.18
C ALA A 435 15.29 -11.33 22.91
N LEU A 436 14.76 -12.17 22.04
CA LEU A 436 15.44 -13.32 21.43
C LEU A 436 15.61 -13.05 19.94
N LEU A 437 16.85 -12.84 19.49
CA LEU A 437 17.19 -12.72 18.08
C LEU A 437 17.65 -14.09 17.55
N ARG A 438 17.09 -14.53 16.45
CA ARG A 438 17.46 -15.78 15.81
C ARG A 438 17.86 -15.53 14.36
N ASP A 439 18.93 -16.16 13.92
CA ASP A 439 19.34 -16.14 12.52
C ASP A 439 19.95 -17.50 12.13
N TYR A 440 19.80 -17.86 10.85
CA TYR A 440 20.37 -19.12 10.34
C TYR A 440 21.90 -19.07 10.21
N LYS A 441 22.46 -17.88 9.89
CA LYS A 441 23.90 -17.70 9.67
C LYS A 441 24.62 -17.29 10.95
N GLN A 442 25.67 -18.04 11.32
CA GLN A 442 26.48 -17.76 12.51
C GLN A 442 27.09 -16.34 12.48
N GLU A 443 27.49 -15.85 11.31
CA GLU A 443 28.03 -14.49 11.13
C GLU A 443 27.05 -13.40 11.57
N ASN A 444 25.75 -13.58 11.30
CA ASN A 444 24.69 -12.68 11.73
C ASN A 444 24.47 -12.78 13.25
N VAL A 445 24.50 -13.99 13.81
CA VAL A 445 24.41 -14.22 15.26
C VAL A 445 25.54 -13.50 15.98
N ASP A 446 26.77 -13.63 15.47
CA ASP A 446 27.96 -12.97 16.04
C ASP A 446 27.86 -11.43 15.91
N ALA A 447 27.35 -10.92 14.78
CA ALA A 447 27.18 -9.49 14.55
C ALA A 447 26.11 -8.90 15.49
N ALA A 448 24.95 -9.56 15.64
CA ALA A 448 23.90 -9.14 16.56
C ALA A 448 24.37 -9.17 18.03
N THR A 449 25.13 -10.21 18.41
CA THR A 449 25.72 -10.33 19.77
C THR A 449 26.68 -9.19 20.05
N ARG A 450 27.57 -8.85 19.11
CA ARG A 450 28.47 -7.70 19.25
C ARG A 450 27.70 -6.40 19.40
N LEU A 451 26.69 -6.17 18.53
CA LEU A 451 25.91 -4.95 18.55
C LEU A 451 25.10 -4.78 19.84
N ALA A 452 24.51 -5.85 20.36
CA ALA A 452 23.81 -5.83 21.65
C ALA A 452 24.76 -5.45 22.79
N ARG A 453 25.96 -6.00 22.81
CA ARG A 453 27.01 -5.65 23.77
C ARG A 453 27.43 -4.19 23.64
N ASP A 454 27.69 -3.71 22.43
CA ASP A 454 28.09 -2.32 22.16
C ASP A 454 27.03 -1.31 22.61
N PHE A 455 25.77 -1.72 22.61
CA PHE A 455 24.65 -0.92 23.11
C PHE A 455 24.38 -1.08 24.61
N GLY A 456 25.13 -1.95 25.30
CA GLY A 456 24.97 -2.23 26.73
C GLY A 456 23.67 -2.98 27.08
N LEU A 457 23.09 -3.69 26.14
CA LEU A 457 21.82 -4.43 26.32
C LEU A 457 22.12 -5.82 26.91
N THR A 458 21.76 -6.05 28.17
CA THR A 458 21.95 -7.33 28.89
C THR A 458 20.72 -8.25 28.82
N ASN A 459 19.61 -7.74 28.35
CA ASN A 459 18.29 -8.40 28.24
C ASN A 459 18.03 -8.95 26.84
N VAL A 460 19.09 -9.19 26.07
CA VAL A 460 19.04 -9.72 24.70
C VAL A 460 19.77 -11.05 24.65
N THR A 461 19.10 -12.06 24.11
CA THR A 461 19.67 -13.36 23.76
C THR A 461 19.77 -13.48 22.25
N VAL A 462 20.89 -13.97 21.73
CA VAL A 462 21.06 -14.23 20.30
C VAL A 462 21.42 -15.70 20.11
N SER A 463 20.75 -16.39 19.21
CA SER A 463 20.97 -17.81 18.96
C SER A 463 20.81 -18.20 17.49
N PRO A 464 21.48 -19.26 17.02
CA PRO A 464 21.17 -19.86 15.73
C PRO A 464 19.71 -20.35 15.68
N GLY A 465 19.06 -20.24 14.49
CA GLY A 465 17.71 -20.75 14.31
C GLY A 465 17.22 -20.66 12.87
N ASN A 466 16.45 -21.66 12.47
CA ASN A 466 15.82 -21.68 11.16
C ASN A 466 14.41 -21.08 11.27
N ALA A 467 14.16 -20.01 10.51
CA ALA A 467 12.86 -19.32 10.48
C ALA A 467 11.70 -20.17 9.90
N PHE A 468 12.02 -21.28 9.25
CA PHE A 468 11.05 -22.22 8.67
C PHE A 468 10.88 -23.52 9.49
N ASP A 469 11.57 -23.66 10.61
CA ASP A 469 11.39 -24.77 11.53
C ASP A 469 10.25 -24.45 12.52
N ARG A 470 9.04 -24.86 12.15
CA ARG A 470 7.83 -24.62 12.94
C ARG A 470 7.93 -25.18 14.37
N ALA A 471 8.50 -26.37 14.53
CA ALA A 471 8.62 -27.01 15.84
C ALA A 471 9.58 -26.23 16.74
N SER A 472 10.73 -25.80 16.20
CA SER A 472 11.70 -24.96 16.92
C SER A 472 11.14 -23.57 17.26
N LEU A 473 10.26 -23.01 16.44
CA LEU A 473 9.57 -21.75 16.75
C LEU A 473 8.54 -21.95 17.87
N ALA A 474 7.72 -22.99 17.78
CA ALA A 474 6.69 -23.30 18.77
C ALA A 474 7.26 -23.61 20.17
N ALA A 475 8.51 -24.06 20.24
CA ALA A 475 9.20 -24.40 21.50
C ALA A 475 9.87 -23.17 22.18
N ILE A 476 9.68 -21.94 21.68
CA ILE A 476 10.27 -20.75 22.28
C ILE A 476 9.60 -20.43 23.62
N GLU A 477 10.40 -20.50 24.69
CA GLU A 477 9.96 -20.14 26.03
C GLU A 477 10.92 -19.12 26.70
N PRO A 478 10.42 -18.17 27.49
CA PRO A 478 8.98 -17.87 27.66
C PRO A 478 8.34 -17.36 26.38
N ARG A 479 7.05 -17.68 26.17
CA ARG A 479 6.30 -17.30 24.96
C ARG A 479 6.41 -15.81 24.67
N PRO A 480 6.75 -15.40 23.43
CA PRO A 480 6.83 -13.99 23.06
C PRO A 480 5.44 -13.35 22.96
N THR A 481 5.38 -12.06 23.28
CA THR A 481 4.19 -11.19 23.06
C THR A 481 4.29 -10.43 21.73
N ILE A 482 5.50 -10.30 21.18
CA ILE A 482 5.78 -9.66 19.89
C ILE A 482 6.72 -10.54 19.09
N GLY A 483 6.31 -10.89 17.87
CA GLY A 483 7.16 -11.55 16.88
C GLY A 483 7.54 -10.59 15.76
N ILE A 484 8.75 -10.72 15.21
CA ILE A 484 9.24 -9.94 14.08
C ILE A 484 9.76 -10.86 13.00
N VAL A 485 9.45 -10.55 11.74
CA VAL A 485 10.10 -11.11 10.55
C VAL A 485 10.28 -10.03 9.50
N SER A 486 11.51 -9.70 9.18
CA SER A 486 11.83 -8.60 8.28
C SER A 486 12.81 -8.99 7.18
N GLY A 487 12.45 -8.73 5.92
CA GLY A 487 13.34 -8.94 4.77
C GLY A 487 13.63 -10.40 4.45
N LEU A 488 12.74 -11.31 4.83
CA LEU A 488 12.94 -12.76 4.65
C LEU A 488 12.12 -13.32 3.49
N PHE A 489 10.82 -13.07 3.49
CA PHE A 489 9.89 -13.85 2.68
C PHE A 489 10.02 -13.60 1.17
N GLU A 490 10.50 -12.44 0.75
CA GLU A 490 10.79 -12.15 -0.65
C GLU A 490 11.93 -13.00 -1.26
N LEU A 491 12.78 -13.60 -0.40
CA LEU A 491 13.89 -14.47 -0.81
C LEU A 491 13.43 -15.91 -1.06
N PHE A 492 12.25 -16.28 -0.54
CA PHE A 492 11.70 -17.64 -0.62
C PHE A 492 10.43 -17.64 -1.47
N PRO A 493 10.42 -18.27 -2.66
CA PRO A 493 9.30 -18.16 -3.60
C PRO A 493 8.06 -18.94 -3.17
N SER A 494 8.19 -19.99 -2.36
CA SER A 494 7.11 -20.90 -1.95
C SER A 494 6.21 -20.26 -0.90
N ASN A 495 4.88 -20.24 -1.13
CA ASN A 495 3.90 -19.84 -0.13
C ASN A 495 3.75 -20.88 1.00
N ALA A 496 4.00 -22.14 0.71
CA ALA A 496 4.00 -23.20 1.73
C ALA A 496 5.08 -22.97 2.79
N ASP A 497 6.29 -22.55 2.37
CA ASP A 497 7.38 -22.22 3.30
C ASP A 497 7.03 -21.00 4.15
N VAL A 498 6.50 -19.95 3.53
CA VAL A 498 6.04 -18.75 4.25
C VAL A 498 4.96 -19.08 5.27
N LEU A 499 3.97 -19.90 4.89
CA LEU A 499 2.93 -20.36 5.82
C LEU A 499 3.50 -21.20 6.96
N THR A 500 4.51 -22.03 6.70
CA THR A 500 5.19 -22.83 7.74
C THR A 500 5.84 -21.90 8.78
N SER A 501 6.55 -20.87 8.33
CA SER A 501 7.15 -19.85 9.19
C SER A 501 6.09 -19.06 9.99
N LEU A 502 5.06 -18.55 9.31
CA LEU A 502 3.97 -17.79 9.94
C LEU A 502 3.19 -18.63 10.97
N ARG A 503 2.92 -19.90 10.68
CA ARG A 503 2.26 -20.83 11.63
C ARG A 503 3.16 -21.11 12.83
N GLY A 504 4.48 -21.25 12.62
CA GLY A 504 5.44 -21.38 13.72
C GLY A 504 5.43 -20.16 14.66
N LEU A 505 5.35 -18.94 14.08
CA LEU A 505 5.18 -17.71 14.87
C LEU A 505 3.80 -17.66 15.55
N ALA A 506 2.73 -18.13 14.91
CA ALA A 506 1.42 -18.21 15.55
C ALA A 506 1.40 -19.20 16.71
N ASP A 507 2.11 -20.33 16.61
CA ASP A 507 2.26 -21.29 17.71
C ASP A 507 3.09 -20.68 18.86
N ALA A 508 4.13 -19.90 18.56
CA ALA A 508 5.02 -19.28 19.54
C ALA A 508 4.38 -18.09 20.28
N ILE A 509 3.86 -17.11 19.53
CA ILE A 509 3.34 -15.83 20.07
C ILE A 509 2.11 -16.10 20.96
N GLU A 510 1.99 -15.42 22.08
CA GLU A 510 0.80 -15.48 22.95
C GLU A 510 -0.48 -15.03 22.25
N PRO A 511 -1.66 -15.61 22.55
CA PRO A 511 -2.94 -15.05 22.08
C PRO A 511 -3.07 -13.55 22.38
N GLY A 512 -3.58 -12.79 21.42
CA GLY A 512 -3.63 -11.33 21.49
C GLY A 512 -2.29 -10.61 21.35
N GLY A 513 -1.17 -11.35 21.15
CA GLY A 513 0.14 -10.78 20.85
C GLY A 513 0.26 -10.28 19.40
N HIS A 514 1.37 -9.63 19.08
CA HIS A 514 1.58 -8.95 17.81
C HIS A 514 2.64 -9.66 16.95
N LEU A 515 2.39 -9.70 15.65
CA LEU A 515 3.37 -10.04 14.63
C LEU A 515 3.68 -8.80 13.80
N ILE A 516 4.96 -8.42 13.70
CA ILE A 516 5.43 -7.36 12.81
C ILE A 516 6.16 -8.01 11.64
N TYR A 517 5.71 -7.73 10.42
CA TYR A 517 6.30 -8.32 9.22
C TYR A 517 6.48 -7.29 8.11
N THR A 518 7.49 -7.53 7.28
CA THR A 518 7.72 -6.71 6.09
C THR A 518 7.31 -7.47 4.83
N ASN A 519 6.89 -6.72 3.80
CA ASN A 519 6.64 -7.25 2.47
C ASN A 519 7.17 -6.28 1.40
N GLN A 520 7.45 -6.81 0.22
CA GLN A 520 7.86 -6.06 -0.97
C GLN A 520 6.84 -6.32 -2.08
N PRO A 521 5.68 -5.61 -2.08
CA PRO A 521 4.63 -5.83 -3.08
C PRO A 521 5.04 -5.41 -4.48
N TRP A 522 5.94 -4.45 -4.63
CA TRP A 522 6.45 -3.96 -5.90
C TRP A 522 7.90 -3.49 -5.79
N HIS A 523 8.65 -3.50 -6.90
CA HIS A 523 9.98 -2.90 -6.95
C HIS A 523 10.35 -2.46 -8.37
N PRO A 524 10.70 -1.17 -8.61
CA PRO A 524 10.97 -0.64 -9.94
C PRO A 524 12.24 -1.20 -10.59
N GLN A 525 13.13 -1.77 -9.81
CA GLN A 525 14.42 -2.29 -10.25
C GLN A 525 14.52 -3.82 -10.10
N VAL A 526 13.40 -4.54 -9.94
CA VAL A 526 13.44 -6.00 -9.71
C VAL A 526 14.21 -6.73 -10.81
N GLU A 527 14.03 -6.36 -12.07
CA GLU A 527 14.76 -6.94 -13.19
C GLU A 527 16.26 -6.61 -13.15
N PHE A 528 16.62 -5.36 -12.85
CA PHE A 528 18.02 -4.96 -12.67
C PHE A 528 18.68 -5.77 -11.55
N ILE A 529 18.01 -5.91 -10.40
CA ILE A 529 18.50 -6.68 -9.25
C ILE A 529 18.75 -8.12 -9.66
N ALA A 530 17.76 -8.79 -10.26
CA ALA A 530 17.86 -10.18 -10.66
C ALA A 530 18.95 -10.43 -11.72
N ARG A 531 19.17 -9.49 -12.63
CA ARG A 531 20.08 -9.70 -13.75
C ARG A 531 21.49 -9.17 -13.53
N VAL A 532 21.68 -8.22 -12.61
CA VAL A 532 22.98 -7.58 -12.38
C VAL A 532 23.61 -7.99 -11.06
N LEU A 533 22.82 -8.01 -9.97
CA LEU A 533 23.33 -8.23 -8.63
C LEU A 533 23.44 -9.71 -8.27
N ARG A 534 24.20 -10.00 -7.22
CA ARG A 534 24.38 -11.33 -6.66
C ARG A 534 23.88 -11.38 -5.22
N ASN A 535 23.26 -12.48 -4.85
CA ASN A 535 22.91 -12.77 -3.48
C ASN A 535 24.13 -13.24 -2.67
N ARG A 536 23.93 -13.49 -1.40
CA ARG A 536 24.95 -13.96 -0.45
C ARG A 536 25.55 -15.34 -0.77
N GLU A 537 24.88 -16.11 -1.63
CA GLU A 537 25.38 -17.42 -2.12
C GLU A 537 26.16 -17.26 -3.44
N GLY A 538 26.30 -16.03 -3.94
CA GLY A 538 26.98 -15.75 -5.22
C GLY A 538 26.11 -15.98 -6.46
N GLU A 539 24.85 -16.35 -6.28
CA GLU A 539 23.89 -16.59 -7.36
C GLU A 539 23.15 -15.30 -7.78
N PRO A 540 22.47 -15.25 -8.92
CA PRO A 540 21.61 -14.12 -9.28
C PRO A 540 20.61 -13.81 -8.16
N TRP A 541 20.50 -12.54 -7.78
CA TRP A 541 19.57 -12.15 -6.71
C TRP A 541 18.14 -12.04 -7.24
N ILE A 542 17.47 -13.18 -7.38
CA ILE A 542 16.10 -13.29 -7.87
C ILE A 542 15.16 -13.35 -6.67
N MET A 543 14.30 -12.34 -6.54
CA MET A 543 13.28 -12.27 -5.50
C MET A 543 11.91 -12.57 -6.10
N ARG A 544 11.06 -13.29 -5.38
CA ARG A 544 9.64 -13.36 -5.67
C ARG A 544 8.91 -12.39 -4.74
N ARG A 545 8.45 -11.28 -5.31
CA ARG A 545 7.59 -10.36 -4.56
C ARG A 545 6.20 -10.96 -4.37
N ARG A 546 5.52 -10.56 -3.30
CA ARG A 546 4.12 -10.92 -3.04
C ARG A 546 3.28 -9.66 -3.01
N THR A 547 2.13 -9.66 -3.69
CA THR A 547 1.19 -8.54 -3.55
C THR A 547 0.78 -8.40 -2.08
N THR A 548 0.34 -7.20 -1.67
CA THR A 548 -0.14 -7.01 -0.29
C THR A 548 -1.34 -7.93 0.00
N ALA A 549 -2.24 -8.11 -0.97
CA ALA A 549 -3.37 -9.03 -0.84
C ALA A 549 -2.94 -10.48 -0.61
N GLU A 550 -1.91 -10.96 -1.34
CA GLU A 550 -1.36 -12.31 -1.16
C GLU A 550 -0.76 -12.49 0.23
N MET A 551 0.05 -11.53 0.68
CA MET A 551 0.67 -11.59 1.99
C MET A 551 -0.36 -11.53 3.13
N ASP A 552 -1.39 -10.70 2.99
CA ASP A 552 -2.49 -10.59 3.95
C ASP A 552 -3.28 -11.90 4.07
N GLU A 553 -3.50 -12.61 2.96
CA GLU A 553 -4.16 -13.91 2.98
C GLU A 553 -3.31 -14.97 3.67
N LEU A 554 -1.99 -15.00 3.44
CA LEU A 554 -1.06 -15.90 4.12
C LEU A 554 -1.04 -15.65 5.64
N VAL A 555 -0.95 -14.39 6.05
CA VAL A 555 -0.95 -13.96 7.46
C VAL A 555 -2.27 -14.34 8.15
N ARG A 556 -3.40 -14.07 7.49
CA ARG A 556 -4.73 -14.45 8.00
C ARG A 556 -4.90 -15.97 8.11
N THR A 557 -4.42 -16.72 7.11
CA THR A 557 -4.46 -18.19 7.11
C THR A 557 -3.58 -18.81 8.20
N ALA A 558 -2.56 -18.10 8.65
CA ALA A 558 -1.72 -18.49 9.78
C ALA A 558 -2.34 -18.15 11.16
N GLY A 559 -3.49 -17.48 11.22
CA GLY A 559 -4.18 -17.15 12.47
C GLY A 559 -3.89 -15.74 13.02
N PHE A 560 -3.48 -14.82 12.15
CA PHE A 560 -3.29 -13.41 12.49
C PHE A 560 -4.27 -12.51 11.73
N GLU A 561 -4.62 -11.39 12.33
CA GLU A 561 -5.41 -10.33 11.71
C GLU A 561 -4.56 -9.05 11.59
N LYS A 562 -4.40 -8.52 10.36
CA LYS A 562 -3.67 -7.26 10.13
C LYS A 562 -4.43 -6.09 10.76
N VAL A 563 -3.76 -5.32 11.61
CA VAL A 563 -4.36 -4.19 12.33
C VAL A 563 -3.76 -2.84 11.95
N GLU A 564 -2.51 -2.81 11.51
CA GLU A 564 -1.81 -1.56 11.16
C GLU A 564 -0.79 -1.82 10.04
N MET A 565 -0.56 -0.83 9.18
CA MET A 565 0.43 -0.93 8.12
C MET A 565 1.00 0.44 7.76
N GLU A 566 2.31 0.48 7.53
CA GLU A 566 3.03 1.59 6.93
C GLU A 566 3.55 1.20 5.55
N VAL A 567 3.38 2.10 4.60
CA VAL A 567 3.91 1.97 3.23
C VAL A 567 4.91 3.07 2.98
N ASP A 568 6.02 2.80 2.30
CA ASP A 568 6.93 3.88 1.92
C ASP A 568 6.33 4.77 0.80
N GLU A 569 6.89 5.96 0.62
CA GLU A 569 6.38 6.96 -0.33
C GLU A 569 6.37 6.49 -1.80
N TRP A 570 7.10 5.41 -2.12
CA TRP A 570 7.20 4.84 -3.47
C TRP A 570 6.35 3.59 -3.66
N GLY A 571 5.76 3.05 -2.59
CA GLY A 571 4.99 1.80 -2.59
C GLY A 571 5.85 0.56 -2.83
N ILE A 572 7.13 0.58 -2.43
CA ILE A 572 8.08 -0.53 -2.60
C ILE A 572 7.98 -1.52 -1.45
N PHE A 573 8.03 -1.02 -0.21
CA PHE A 573 7.99 -1.84 0.99
C PHE A 573 6.81 -1.48 1.88
N THR A 574 6.19 -2.51 2.44
CA THR A 574 5.24 -2.37 3.52
C THR A 574 5.82 -2.94 4.82
N VAL A 575 5.44 -2.36 5.93
CA VAL A 575 5.62 -2.92 7.27
C VAL A 575 4.25 -3.02 7.91
N SER A 576 3.87 -4.18 8.36
CA SER A 576 2.54 -4.44 8.90
C SER A 576 2.62 -4.99 10.31
N VAL A 577 1.62 -4.64 11.13
CA VAL A 577 1.36 -5.27 12.42
C VAL A 577 0.10 -6.10 12.28
N ALA A 578 0.19 -7.35 12.68
CA ALA A 578 -0.97 -8.23 12.78
C ALA A 578 -1.11 -8.73 14.22
N ARG A 579 -2.34 -8.91 14.67
CA ARG A 579 -2.66 -9.42 16.00
C ARG A 579 -2.99 -10.91 15.91
N ARG A 580 -2.43 -11.71 16.77
CA ARG A 580 -2.84 -13.10 16.91
C ARG A 580 -4.27 -13.17 17.49
N ALA A 581 -5.14 -13.98 16.87
CA ALA A 581 -6.49 -14.21 17.38
C ALA A 581 -6.44 -14.65 18.85
N GLU A 582 -7.37 -14.16 19.65
CA GLU A 582 -7.55 -14.67 21.02
C GLU A 582 -8.06 -16.11 20.98
N ALA A 583 -7.61 -16.95 21.91
CA ALA A 583 -8.20 -18.26 22.04
C ALA A 583 -9.68 -18.10 22.36
N THR A 584 -10.56 -18.60 21.49
CA THR A 584 -12.00 -18.67 21.81
C THR A 584 -12.11 -19.45 23.12
N PRO A 585 -12.75 -18.92 24.17
CA PRO A 585 -12.96 -19.72 25.39
C PRO A 585 -13.68 -21.01 24.97
N ALA A 586 -13.09 -22.16 25.29
CA ALA A 586 -13.78 -23.42 25.10
C ALA A 586 -15.12 -23.30 25.81
N THR A 587 -16.22 -23.34 25.06
CA THR A 587 -17.56 -23.43 25.63
C THR A 587 -17.51 -24.58 26.61
N ALA A 588 -17.63 -24.25 27.90
CA ALA A 588 -17.70 -25.24 28.98
C ALA A 588 -18.82 -26.21 28.57
N GLY A 589 -18.44 -27.45 28.22
CA GLY A 589 -19.39 -28.45 27.83
C GLY A 589 -20.42 -28.59 28.94
N SER A 590 -21.68 -28.40 28.60
CA SER A 590 -22.80 -28.73 29.49
C SER A 590 -22.65 -30.19 29.89
N ARG A 591 -22.25 -30.40 31.15
CA ARG A 591 -22.39 -31.70 31.76
C ARG A 591 -23.88 -31.99 31.85
N ASP A 592 -24.40 -32.68 30.87
CA ASP A 592 -25.73 -33.29 30.93
C ASP A 592 -25.70 -34.38 32.00
N GLY A 593 -26.18 -33.99 33.18
CA GLY A 593 -26.41 -34.91 34.30
C GLY A 593 -27.57 -35.81 33.97
N ARG A 594 -27.31 -36.98 33.37
CA ARG A 594 -28.28 -38.06 33.37
C ARG A 594 -28.22 -38.75 34.76
N ASN A 595 -29.07 -38.32 35.65
CA ASN A 595 -29.49 -39.10 36.79
C ASN A 595 -30.45 -40.20 36.30
N GLY A 596 -30.04 -41.45 36.48
CA GLY A 596 -30.93 -42.58 36.36
C GLY A 596 -32.04 -42.58 37.42
N GLY A 597 -33.24 -42.86 36.99
CA GLY A 597 -34.38 -43.23 37.80
C GLY A 597 -35.03 -44.48 37.21
N GLU A 598 -34.69 -45.62 37.80
CA GLU A 598 -35.51 -46.82 37.73
C GLU A 598 -36.89 -46.55 38.32
N ALA A 599 -37.93 -46.96 37.67
CA ALA A 599 -39.11 -47.51 38.32
C ALA A 599 -39.96 -48.30 37.33
N ALA A 600 -40.18 -49.52 37.75
CA ALA A 600 -41.03 -50.57 37.21
C ALA A 600 -42.49 -50.11 36.91
N LEU A 601 -43.03 -50.59 35.83
CA LEU A 601 -44.18 -51.51 35.65
C LEU A 601 -44.48 -51.66 34.18
#